data_84bd1dc979585d7ca369ac8a614d71d5
#
_entry.id   84bd1dc979585d7ca369ac8a614d71d5
#
_cell.length_a   1.000
_cell.length_b   1.000
_cell.length_c   1.000
_cell.angle_alpha   90.00
_cell.angle_beta   90.00
_cell.angle_gamma   90.00
#
_symmetry.space_group_name_H-M   'P 1'
#
loop_
_entity.id
_entity.type
_entity.pdbx_description
1 polymer ?
#
loop_
_entity_poly.entity_id
_entity_poly.type
_entity_poly.pdbx_seq_one_letter_code
_entity_poly.pdbx_strand_id
1 'polypeptide(L)'
;MLEIDKIYNMDCLEGMRQIPDGSIDAVITSPPYNFNLRVHYDKYIKSSPFERNRVGGVNENKYGQTCSDDLSMEEYFEWQRKCIDEMLRVSTGLVFYNIQVLTGNKPAVFRLLGHYADRIKELIIWDKTMAEPAMYINTLNSAFELIIVLGHGNLKARSFDIFNAERGTVDNIFRIGKNQDKNDTSNKACFPLALPRKIIYLFTKEGQTVLDPFMGSGTTAIACIKEKRHFIGFELSKEYFDKAQRRIKAEQAQLTLF
;
A
#
# COMPACT_ATOMS: atom_id res chain seq x y z
N MET A 1 -23.94 3.33 -7.68
CA MET A 1 -23.14 2.40 -6.85
C MET A 1 -21.97 1.92 -7.70
N LEU A 2 -20.75 1.91 -7.18
CA LEU A 2 -19.59 1.40 -7.90
C LEU A 2 -19.73 -0.12 -8.12
N GLU A 3 -19.26 -0.61 -9.25
CA GLU A 3 -19.29 -2.03 -9.58
C GLU A 3 -18.06 -2.71 -8.99
N ILE A 4 -18.22 -3.94 -8.49
CA ILE A 4 -17.10 -4.80 -8.06
C ILE A 4 -16.29 -5.27 -9.28
N ASP A 5 -15.06 -5.74 -9.03
CA ASP A 5 -14.09 -6.19 -10.03
C ASP A 5 -13.68 -5.10 -11.02
N LYS A 6 -13.72 -3.85 -10.56
CA LYS A 6 -13.35 -2.68 -11.34
C LYS A 6 -12.38 -1.76 -10.59
N ILE A 7 -11.58 -1.06 -11.38
CA ILE A 7 -10.78 0.06 -10.95
C ILE A 7 -11.30 1.34 -11.63
N TYR A 8 -11.18 2.47 -10.95
CA TYR A 8 -11.70 3.76 -11.38
C TYR A 8 -10.57 4.79 -11.41
N ASN A 9 -10.48 5.56 -12.51
CA ASN A 9 -9.51 6.64 -12.60
C ASN A 9 -10.06 7.90 -11.93
N MET A 10 -9.89 8.01 -10.62
CA MET A 10 -10.37 9.12 -9.80
C MET A 10 -9.60 9.24 -8.49
N ASP A 11 -9.81 10.34 -7.79
CA ASP A 11 -9.30 10.52 -6.42
C ASP A 11 -9.91 9.50 -5.46
N CYS A 12 -9.09 9.00 -4.54
CA CYS A 12 -9.51 7.96 -3.60
C CYS A 12 -10.61 8.42 -2.64
N LEU A 13 -10.58 9.68 -2.17
CA LEU A 13 -11.62 10.22 -1.29
C LEU A 13 -12.94 10.43 -2.04
N GLU A 14 -12.90 10.90 -3.29
CA GLU A 14 -14.08 10.99 -4.14
C GLU A 14 -14.69 9.62 -4.43
N GLY A 15 -13.81 8.63 -4.69
CA GLY A 15 -14.24 7.26 -4.93
C GLY A 15 -14.86 6.62 -3.69
N MET A 16 -14.22 6.70 -2.54
CA MET A 16 -14.73 6.12 -1.30
C MET A 16 -16.06 6.74 -0.85
N ARG A 17 -16.31 8.03 -1.09
CA ARG A 17 -17.63 8.66 -0.83
C ARG A 17 -18.78 8.02 -1.59
N GLN A 18 -18.53 7.34 -2.71
CA GLN A 18 -19.54 6.64 -3.51
C GLN A 18 -19.78 5.20 -3.00
N ILE A 19 -18.98 4.73 -2.05
CA ILE A 19 -19.12 3.42 -1.42
C ILE A 19 -19.99 3.56 -0.16
N PRO A 20 -21.04 2.73 0.00
CA PRO A 20 -21.85 2.72 1.21
C PRO A 20 -21.03 2.34 2.45
N ASP A 21 -21.45 2.83 3.62
CA ASP A 21 -20.85 2.46 4.88
C ASP A 21 -20.89 0.94 5.08
N GLY A 22 -19.78 0.37 5.54
CA GLY A 22 -19.70 -1.03 5.89
C GLY A 22 -19.99 -2.03 4.76
N SER A 23 -19.72 -1.67 3.51
CA SER A 23 -19.95 -2.54 2.35
C SER A 23 -18.70 -3.25 1.84
N ILE A 24 -17.53 -2.99 2.43
CA ILE A 24 -16.24 -3.58 2.09
C ILE A 24 -15.81 -4.54 3.19
N ASP A 25 -15.36 -5.72 2.81
CA ASP A 25 -14.93 -6.75 3.77
C ASP A 25 -13.50 -6.54 4.28
N ALA A 26 -12.61 -5.99 3.47
CA ALA A 26 -11.25 -5.61 3.89
C ALA A 26 -10.68 -4.50 3.02
N VAL A 27 -9.78 -3.70 3.59
CA VAL A 27 -8.97 -2.73 2.84
C VAL A 27 -7.52 -3.16 2.90
N ILE A 28 -6.84 -3.21 1.74
CA ILE A 28 -5.42 -3.56 1.64
C ILE A 28 -4.77 -2.54 0.73
N THR A 29 -3.85 -1.73 1.27
CA THR A 29 -3.35 -0.59 0.53
C THR A 29 -1.97 -0.13 0.96
N SER A 30 -1.31 0.61 0.08
CA SER A 30 -0.05 1.32 0.31
C SER A 30 -0.15 2.73 -0.27
N PRO A 31 -0.40 3.74 0.57
CA PRO A 31 -0.54 5.13 0.11
C PRO A 31 0.79 5.71 -0.37
N PRO A 32 0.80 6.86 -1.04
CA PRO A 32 2.01 7.64 -1.28
C PRO A 32 2.73 7.99 0.03
N TYR A 33 4.08 7.87 0.03
CA TYR A 33 4.88 7.96 1.27
C TYR A 33 5.45 9.35 1.56
N ASN A 34 5.14 10.36 0.75
CA ASN A 34 5.68 11.73 0.88
C ASN A 34 7.23 11.72 0.92
N PHE A 35 7.84 11.19 -0.13
CA PHE A 35 9.29 11.01 -0.20
C PHE A 35 10.09 12.31 -0.11
N ASN A 36 9.48 13.46 -0.43
CA ASN A 36 10.05 14.80 -0.39
C ASN A 36 11.52 14.86 -0.91
N LEU A 37 11.75 14.26 -2.07
CA LEU A 37 13.08 14.08 -2.63
C LEU A 37 13.76 15.39 -3.04
N ARG A 38 13.00 16.47 -3.29
CA ARG A 38 13.53 17.73 -3.79
C ARG A 38 14.39 18.49 -2.75
N VAL A 39 13.99 18.47 -1.47
CA VAL A 39 14.67 19.29 -0.44
C VAL A 39 16.05 18.72 -0.07
N HIS A 40 16.26 17.42 -0.20
CA HIS A 40 17.52 16.78 0.18
C HIS A 40 18.52 16.67 -0.98
N TYR A 41 18.04 16.61 -2.21
CA TYR A 41 18.89 16.38 -3.38
C TYR A 41 19.79 17.58 -3.68
N ASP A 42 19.27 18.80 -3.68
CA ASP A 42 20.04 20.01 -3.98
C ASP A 42 21.11 20.34 -2.92
N LYS A 43 20.88 19.99 -1.66
CA LYS A 43 21.88 20.15 -0.58
C LYS A 43 23.00 19.13 -0.66
N TYR A 44 22.75 17.95 -1.20
CA TYR A 44 23.70 16.83 -1.15
C TYR A 44 24.59 16.74 -2.38
N ILE A 45 24.09 17.15 -3.55
CA ILE A 45 24.88 17.18 -4.80
C ILE A 45 26.17 18.03 -4.65
N LYS A 46 26.15 19.03 -3.79
CA LYS A 46 27.31 19.91 -3.58
C LYS A 46 28.44 19.32 -2.72
N SER A 47 28.26 18.15 -2.11
CA SER A 47 29.19 17.65 -1.09
C SER A 47 29.76 16.23 -1.30
N SER A 48 29.34 15.43 -2.29
CA SER A 48 29.76 14.05 -2.45
C SER A 48 30.67 13.80 -3.67
N PRO A 49 31.82 13.14 -3.50
CA PRO A 49 32.72 12.74 -4.61
C PRO A 49 32.15 11.65 -5.52
N PHE A 50 31.08 10.97 -5.09
CA PHE A 50 30.50 9.81 -5.82
C PHE A 50 29.54 10.19 -6.96
N GLU A 51 29.28 11.47 -7.16
CA GLU A 51 28.18 11.96 -8.03
C GLU A 51 28.54 12.13 -9.51
N ARG A 52 29.79 11.96 -9.87
CA ARG A 52 30.19 12.20 -11.28
C ARG A 52 29.62 11.22 -12.29
N ASN A 53 28.96 10.14 -11.88
CA ASN A 53 28.44 9.10 -12.78
C ASN A 53 26.93 8.84 -12.69
N ARG A 54 26.14 9.67 -11.98
CA ARG A 54 24.67 9.57 -11.95
C ARG A 54 24.01 10.82 -12.52
N VAL A 55 24.35 11.15 -13.75
CA VAL A 55 23.56 12.08 -14.58
C VAL A 55 22.49 11.22 -15.26
N GLY A 56 21.37 11.05 -14.63
CA GLY A 56 20.25 10.30 -15.16
C GLY A 56 19.02 10.42 -14.26
N GLY A 57 18.10 11.30 -14.60
CA GLY A 57 16.69 11.17 -14.25
C GLY A 57 16.29 11.45 -12.80
N VAL A 58 16.42 12.65 -12.31
CA VAL A 58 16.04 13.04 -10.94
C VAL A 58 14.64 13.65 -10.84
N ASN A 59 13.88 13.63 -11.89
CA ASN A 59 12.53 14.26 -11.94
C ASN A 59 11.39 13.26 -12.20
N GLU A 60 11.59 11.98 -11.98
CA GLU A 60 10.47 11.05 -12.02
C GLU A 60 9.82 11.01 -10.64
N ASN A 61 8.72 11.73 -10.50
CA ASN A 61 7.76 11.54 -9.44
C ASN A 61 7.38 10.04 -9.44
N LYS A 62 7.71 9.30 -8.38
CA LYS A 62 7.52 7.84 -8.31
C LYS A 62 6.05 7.44 -8.48
N TYR A 63 5.13 8.36 -8.28
CA TYR A 63 3.68 8.16 -8.35
C TYR A 63 3.03 8.83 -9.58
N GLY A 64 3.83 9.25 -10.57
CA GLY A 64 3.33 10.00 -11.72
C GLY A 64 3.18 11.50 -11.43
N GLN A 65 2.88 12.29 -12.47
CA GLN A 65 2.80 13.78 -12.36
C GLN A 65 1.60 14.28 -11.53
N THR A 66 0.68 13.42 -11.18
CA THR A 66 -0.61 13.76 -10.55
C THR A 66 -0.63 13.66 -9.03
N CYS A 67 0.33 12.97 -8.40
CA CYS A 67 0.40 12.88 -6.95
C CYS A 67 1.48 13.81 -6.40
N SER A 68 1.12 14.71 -5.50
CA SER A 68 2.08 15.50 -4.75
C SER A 68 2.80 14.63 -3.74
N ASP A 69 4.13 14.51 -3.86
CA ASP A 69 4.99 13.72 -2.98
C ASP A 69 5.85 14.62 -2.08
N ASP A 70 5.42 15.89 -1.94
CA ASP A 70 6.11 16.96 -1.26
C ASP A 70 5.17 17.81 -0.37
N LEU A 71 4.13 17.20 0.18
CA LEU A 71 3.23 17.85 1.12
C LEU A 71 3.98 18.23 2.40
N SER A 72 3.60 19.34 3.01
CA SER A 72 4.03 19.65 4.37
C SER A 72 3.61 18.53 5.32
N MET A 73 4.29 18.40 6.45
CA MET A 73 4.02 17.33 7.41
C MET A 73 2.58 17.37 7.95
N GLU A 74 2.02 18.57 8.11
CA GLU A 74 0.64 18.75 8.57
C GLU A 74 -0.38 18.37 7.50
N GLU A 75 -0.18 18.84 6.26
CA GLU A 75 -1.04 18.48 5.13
C GLU A 75 -1.02 16.98 4.87
N TYR A 76 0.16 16.36 4.94
CA TYR A 76 0.30 14.92 4.76
C TYR A 76 -0.42 14.13 5.86
N PHE A 77 -0.27 14.53 7.13
CA PHE A 77 -0.97 13.91 8.25
C PHE A 77 -2.50 14.01 8.09
N GLU A 78 -3.02 15.21 7.79
CA GLU A 78 -4.46 15.43 7.65
C GLU A 78 -5.04 14.69 6.43
N TRP A 79 -4.31 14.64 5.34
CA TRP A 79 -4.73 13.88 4.17
C TRP A 79 -4.79 12.38 4.47
N GLN A 80 -3.75 11.80 5.07
CA GLN A 80 -3.72 10.39 5.46
C GLN A 80 -4.83 10.07 6.48
N ARG A 81 -5.07 10.96 7.43
CA ARG A 81 -6.15 10.82 8.41
C ARG A 81 -7.51 10.71 7.71
N LYS A 82 -7.81 11.62 6.78
CA LYS A 82 -9.05 11.57 6.00
C LYS A 82 -9.19 10.27 5.21
N CYS A 83 -8.10 9.79 4.61
CA CYS A 83 -8.13 8.52 3.89
C CYS A 83 -8.41 7.34 4.82
N ILE A 84 -7.78 7.28 6.00
CA ILE A 84 -7.99 6.20 6.98
C ILE A 84 -9.42 6.26 7.54
N ASP A 85 -9.95 7.46 7.84
CA ASP A 85 -11.32 7.63 8.31
C ASP A 85 -12.33 7.07 7.30
N GLU A 86 -12.14 7.36 5.99
CA GLU A 86 -12.99 6.83 4.94
C GLU A 86 -12.82 5.31 4.75
N MET A 87 -11.59 4.78 4.82
CA MET A 87 -11.35 3.33 4.79
C MET A 87 -12.08 2.62 5.93
N LEU A 88 -12.03 3.18 7.15
CA LEU A 88 -12.77 2.66 8.29
C LEU A 88 -14.28 2.79 8.10
N ARG A 89 -14.79 3.88 7.55
CA ARG A 89 -16.22 4.07 7.29
C ARG A 89 -16.78 3.02 6.33
N VAL A 90 -16.09 2.78 5.22
CA VAL A 90 -16.59 1.87 4.17
C VAL A 90 -16.41 0.39 4.51
N SER A 91 -15.51 0.03 5.43
CA SER A 91 -15.19 -1.37 5.74
C SER A 91 -15.92 -1.87 7.00
N THR A 92 -16.28 -3.15 7.00
CA THR A 92 -16.70 -3.89 8.20
C THR A 92 -15.56 -4.70 8.81
N GLY A 93 -14.56 -5.03 8.00
CA GLY A 93 -13.41 -5.83 8.40
C GLY A 93 -12.17 -4.98 8.70
N LEU A 94 -11.02 -5.57 8.44
CA LEU A 94 -9.73 -4.96 8.77
C LEU A 94 -9.20 -4.07 7.63
N VAL A 95 -8.50 -3.02 8.02
CA VAL A 95 -7.73 -2.16 7.13
C VAL A 95 -6.24 -2.48 7.31
N PHE A 96 -5.60 -2.99 6.26
CA PHE A 96 -4.16 -3.26 6.20
C PHE A 96 -3.48 -2.11 5.46
N TYR A 97 -2.90 -1.22 6.23
CA TYR A 97 -2.30 0.02 5.75
C TYR A 97 -0.79 -0.10 5.76
N ASN A 98 -0.18 -0.37 4.60
CA ASN A 98 1.27 -0.54 4.46
C ASN A 98 1.95 0.80 4.29
N ILE A 99 2.96 1.08 5.12
CA ILE A 99 3.72 2.32 5.05
C ILE A 99 5.19 2.12 5.46
N GLN A 100 6.09 2.73 4.71
CA GLN A 100 7.49 2.86 5.10
C GLN A 100 7.72 4.16 5.85
N VAL A 101 8.37 4.07 7.01
CA VAL A 101 8.78 5.26 7.78
C VAL A 101 10.02 5.88 7.15
N LEU A 102 9.87 7.08 6.61
CA LEU A 102 10.90 7.84 5.90
C LEU A 102 11.12 9.20 6.56
N THR A 103 12.22 9.86 6.22
CA THR A 103 12.50 11.22 6.72
C THR A 103 11.36 12.19 6.38
N GLY A 104 10.77 12.07 5.18
CA GLY A 104 9.69 12.94 4.70
C GLY A 104 8.32 12.67 5.32
N ASN A 105 8.13 11.58 6.07
CA ASN A 105 6.81 11.25 6.64
C ASN A 105 6.84 10.83 8.11
N LYS A 106 8.02 10.62 8.70
CA LYS A 106 8.17 10.04 10.05
C LYS A 106 7.27 10.67 11.11
N PRO A 107 7.26 12.00 11.32
CA PRO A 107 6.40 12.61 12.34
C PRO A 107 4.92 12.36 12.08
N ALA A 108 4.47 12.42 10.83
CA ALA A 108 3.09 12.16 10.46
C ALA A 108 2.70 10.70 10.73
N VAL A 109 3.56 9.74 10.40
CA VAL A 109 3.30 8.31 10.68
C VAL A 109 3.17 8.06 12.19
N PHE A 110 4.05 8.62 13.01
CA PHE A 110 3.92 8.47 14.47
C PHE A 110 2.69 9.17 15.04
N ARG A 111 2.29 10.31 14.48
CA ARG A 111 1.04 10.98 14.84
C ARG A 111 -0.17 10.14 14.46
N LEU A 112 -0.17 9.49 13.28
CA LEU A 112 -1.24 8.56 12.86
C LEU A 112 -1.34 7.37 13.81
N LEU A 113 -0.22 6.75 14.20
CA LEU A 113 -0.21 5.69 15.20
C LEU A 113 -0.81 6.14 16.53
N GLY A 114 -0.45 7.34 17.01
CA GLY A 114 -1.03 7.91 18.22
C GLY A 114 -2.51 8.23 18.07
N HIS A 115 -2.92 8.82 16.96
CA HIS A 115 -4.31 9.20 16.69
C HIS A 115 -5.25 7.99 16.62
N TYR A 116 -4.79 6.89 16.00
CA TYR A 116 -5.56 5.66 15.85
C TYR A 116 -5.20 4.58 16.88
N ALA A 117 -4.52 4.94 17.99
CA ALA A 117 -4.06 3.95 18.98
C ALA A 117 -5.18 3.00 19.45
N ASP A 118 -6.40 3.52 19.63
CA ASP A 118 -7.58 2.74 20.03
C ASP A 118 -8.22 1.95 18.86
N ARG A 119 -7.75 2.14 17.64
CA ARG A 119 -8.20 1.42 16.42
C ARG A 119 -7.16 0.47 15.87
N ILE A 120 -5.91 0.56 16.31
CA ILE A 120 -4.84 -0.35 15.90
C ILE A 120 -5.02 -1.68 16.59
N LYS A 121 -5.21 -2.72 15.81
CA LYS A 121 -5.35 -4.09 16.28
C LYS A 121 -4.00 -4.81 16.37
N GLU A 122 -3.11 -4.57 15.42
CA GLU A 122 -1.77 -5.15 15.39
C GLU A 122 -0.85 -4.30 14.48
N LEU A 123 0.45 -4.47 14.68
CA LEU A 123 1.47 -4.02 13.73
C LEU A 123 2.14 -5.24 13.14
N ILE A 124 2.02 -5.39 11.83
CA ILE A 124 2.72 -6.43 11.08
C ILE A 124 3.97 -5.81 10.46
N ILE A 125 5.08 -6.48 10.58
CA ILE A 125 6.33 -6.10 9.93
C ILE A 125 6.43 -6.84 8.59
N TRP A 126 6.44 -6.10 7.49
CA TRP A 126 6.88 -6.67 6.23
C TRP A 126 8.40 -6.59 6.14
N ASP A 127 9.07 -7.70 6.42
CA ASP A 127 10.49 -7.89 6.23
C ASP A 127 10.78 -8.19 4.75
N LYS A 128 11.51 -7.27 4.11
CA LYS A 128 11.84 -7.33 2.68
C LYS A 128 12.93 -8.36 2.36
N THR A 129 13.44 -9.06 3.37
CA THR A 129 14.52 -10.07 3.33
C THR A 129 15.87 -9.53 2.89
N MET A 130 15.90 -8.48 2.08
CA MET A 130 17.10 -7.75 1.67
C MET A 130 16.84 -6.25 1.78
N ALA A 131 17.71 -5.55 2.48
CA ALA A 131 17.66 -4.10 2.57
C ALA A 131 18.26 -3.48 1.31
N GLU A 132 17.60 -2.46 0.77
CA GLU A 132 18.25 -1.59 -0.22
C GLU A 132 19.34 -0.77 0.51
N PRO A 133 20.54 -0.63 -0.08
CA PRO A 133 21.56 0.20 0.52
C PRO A 133 21.06 1.62 0.76
N ALA A 134 21.33 2.15 1.94
CA ALA A 134 21.01 3.54 2.24
C ALA A 134 21.80 4.46 1.31
N MET A 135 21.16 5.54 0.85
CA MET A 135 21.80 6.51 -0.05
C MET A 135 22.86 7.35 0.65
N TYR A 136 22.90 7.36 1.97
CA TYR A 136 23.76 8.21 2.78
C TYR A 136 24.70 7.41 3.67
N ILE A 137 25.91 7.92 3.86
CA ILE A 137 26.89 7.39 4.83
C ILE A 137 26.30 7.54 6.24
N ASN A 138 26.56 6.57 7.11
CA ASN A 138 26.06 6.51 8.50
C ASN A 138 24.53 6.43 8.64
N THR A 139 23.85 5.89 7.63
CA THR A 139 22.41 5.64 7.67
C THR A 139 22.14 4.14 7.61
N LEU A 140 21.21 3.67 8.46
CA LEU A 140 20.79 2.27 8.43
C LEU A 140 20.01 1.95 7.15
N ASN A 141 20.24 0.77 6.61
CA ASN A 141 19.45 0.26 5.50
C ASN A 141 18.01 -0.03 5.95
N SER A 142 17.03 0.32 5.12
CA SER A 142 15.62 0.08 5.41
C SER A 142 15.21 -1.32 4.94
N ALA A 143 15.17 -2.27 5.87
CA ALA A 143 14.86 -3.67 5.59
C ALA A 143 13.39 -4.03 5.72
N PHE A 144 12.55 -3.15 6.27
CA PHE A 144 11.14 -3.45 6.52
C PHE A 144 10.22 -2.28 6.21
N GLU A 145 8.92 -2.58 6.12
CA GLU A 145 7.83 -1.63 6.17
C GLU A 145 6.83 -2.05 7.26
N LEU A 146 6.03 -1.10 7.73
CA LEU A 146 4.96 -1.35 8.69
C LEU A 146 3.66 -1.59 7.95
N ILE A 147 2.91 -2.62 8.36
CA ILE A 147 1.51 -2.78 8.00
C ILE A 147 0.72 -2.50 9.28
N ILE A 148 0.10 -1.33 9.34
CA ILE A 148 -0.78 -0.93 10.43
C ILE A 148 -2.12 -1.61 10.20
N VAL A 149 -2.51 -2.52 11.10
CA VAL A 149 -3.79 -3.22 11.01
C VAL A 149 -4.79 -2.49 11.89
N LEU A 150 -5.76 -1.83 11.23
CA LEU A 150 -6.82 -1.08 11.91
C LEU A 150 -8.14 -1.86 11.82
N GLY A 151 -9.04 -1.63 12.78
CA GLY A 151 -10.33 -2.31 12.81
C GLY A 151 -11.38 -1.62 13.66
N HIS A 152 -12.53 -2.27 13.77
CA HIS A 152 -13.70 -1.82 14.54
C HIS A 152 -13.86 -2.63 15.83
N GLY A 153 -14.61 -2.08 16.78
CA GLY A 153 -15.04 -2.78 17.99
C GLY A 153 -13.98 -2.84 19.09
N ASN A 154 -14.05 -3.87 19.93
CA ASN A 154 -13.15 -4.02 21.06
C ASN A 154 -11.79 -4.56 20.61
N LEU A 155 -10.82 -3.67 20.51
CA LEU A 155 -9.47 -3.98 20.06
C LEU A 155 -8.53 -4.51 21.16
N LYS A 156 -9.02 -4.69 22.38
CA LYS A 156 -8.22 -5.22 23.50
C LYS A 156 -7.77 -6.66 23.29
N ALA A 157 -8.48 -7.44 22.45
CA ALA A 157 -8.09 -8.78 22.10
C ALA A 157 -7.17 -8.78 20.88
N ARG A 158 -6.02 -9.43 20.97
CA ARG A 158 -5.09 -9.67 19.85
C ARG A 158 -5.58 -10.78 18.89
N SER A 159 -6.82 -11.24 19.05
CA SER A 159 -7.39 -12.28 18.20
C SER A 159 -7.79 -11.72 16.83
N PHE A 160 -7.48 -12.48 15.80
CA PHE A 160 -7.92 -12.25 14.42
C PHE A 160 -8.79 -13.41 13.98
N ASP A 161 -9.73 -13.14 13.09
CA ASP A 161 -10.34 -14.20 12.29
C ASP A 161 -9.35 -14.54 11.16
N ILE A 162 -8.57 -15.60 11.39
CA ILE A 162 -7.64 -16.15 10.40
C ILE A 162 -8.33 -17.36 9.78
N PHE A 163 -8.59 -17.30 8.47
CA PHE A 163 -9.44 -18.29 7.81
C PHE A 163 -8.66 -19.49 7.26
N ASN A 164 -7.44 -19.28 6.79
CA ASN A 164 -6.69 -20.28 6.04
C ASN A 164 -5.32 -20.56 6.66
N ALA A 165 -5.26 -20.70 7.98
CA ALA A 165 -4.05 -21.10 8.69
C ALA A 165 -4.37 -21.81 9.99
N GLU A 166 -3.49 -22.71 10.41
CA GLU A 166 -3.57 -23.37 11.70
C GLU A 166 -3.13 -22.45 12.83
N ARG A 167 -3.66 -22.69 14.02
CA ARG A 167 -3.29 -21.92 15.22
C ARG A 167 -1.77 -21.96 15.45
N GLY A 168 -1.17 -20.78 15.62
CA GLY A 168 0.26 -20.65 15.95
C GLY A 168 1.21 -20.73 14.74
N THR A 169 0.69 -20.79 13.51
CA THR A 169 1.52 -20.87 12.29
C THR A 169 1.73 -19.52 11.61
N VAL A 170 1.04 -18.45 12.04
CA VAL A 170 1.15 -17.11 11.46
C VAL A 170 1.79 -16.17 12.45
N ASP A 171 2.94 -15.63 12.06
CA ASP A 171 3.64 -14.58 12.79
C ASP A 171 3.19 -13.20 12.31
N ASN A 172 3.42 -12.17 13.14
CA ASN A 172 3.27 -10.78 12.73
C ASN A 172 4.52 -10.23 12.01
N ILE A 173 5.39 -11.09 11.52
CA ILE A 173 6.51 -10.75 10.63
C ILE A 173 6.33 -11.50 9.32
N PHE A 174 6.05 -10.75 8.25
CA PHE A 174 5.91 -11.31 6.90
C PHE A 174 7.22 -11.17 6.13
N ARG A 175 7.97 -12.26 6.01
CA ARG A 175 9.23 -12.29 5.26
C ARG A 175 8.95 -12.55 3.80
N ILE A 176 8.93 -11.48 3.00
CA ILE A 176 8.57 -11.49 1.58
C ILE A 176 9.53 -10.57 0.83
N GLY A 177 10.38 -11.14 -0.01
CA GLY A 177 11.34 -10.37 -0.81
C GLY A 177 10.67 -9.49 -1.87
N LYS A 178 11.20 -8.30 -2.11
CA LYS A 178 10.68 -7.37 -3.14
C LYS A 178 10.72 -7.94 -4.56
N ASN A 179 11.67 -8.81 -4.87
CA ASN A 179 11.97 -9.27 -6.22
C ASN A 179 11.33 -10.64 -6.56
N GLN A 180 10.28 -11.06 -5.86
CA GLN A 180 9.66 -12.35 -6.13
C GLN A 180 8.89 -12.40 -7.45
N ASP A 181 8.47 -11.25 -7.98
CA ASP A 181 7.76 -11.16 -9.26
C ASP A 181 8.72 -10.76 -10.38
N LYS A 182 9.43 -11.74 -10.94
CA LYS A 182 10.42 -11.53 -12.05
C LYS A 182 9.83 -10.86 -13.28
N ASN A 183 8.53 -10.81 -13.44
CA ASN A 183 7.83 -10.26 -14.61
C ASN A 183 7.34 -8.82 -14.43
N ASP A 184 7.49 -8.21 -13.25
CA ASP A 184 7.08 -6.82 -13.02
C ASP A 184 8.29 -5.91 -12.77
N THR A 185 9.04 -5.66 -13.82
CA THR A 185 10.22 -4.76 -13.79
C THR A 185 9.86 -3.27 -13.77
N SER A 186 8.57 -2.93 -13.80
CA SER A 186 8.11 -1.60 -14.18
C SER A 186 7.72 -0.67 -13.03
N ASN A 187 7.67 -1.13 -11.78
CA ASN A 187 7.27 -0.30 -10.64
C ASN A 187 8.14 -0.53 -9.41
N LYS A 188 9.10 0.36 -9.20
CA LYS A 188 9.95 0.38 -8.00
C LYS A 188 9.19 0.73 -6.70
N ALA A 189 7.96 1.20 -6.79
CA ALA A 189 7.15 1.67 -5.66
C ALA A 189 6.04 0.71 -5.22
N CYS A 190 5.79 -0.40 -5.95
CA CYS A 190 4.75 -1.37 -5.58
C CYS A 190 5.29 -2.46 -4.65
N PHE A 191 4.44 -2.91 -3.74
CA PHE A 191 4.73 -4.14 -3.00
C PHE A 191 4.63 -5.37 -3.93
N PRO A 192 5.35 -6.47 -3.63
CA PRO A 192 5.29 -7.70 -4.42
C PRO A 192 3.91 -8.36 -4.29
N LEU A 193 3.46 -9.05 -5.34
CA LEU A 193 2.16 -9.73 -5.39
C LEU A 193 1.94 -10.70 -4.20
N ALA A 194 3.01 -11.33 -3.73
CA ALA A 194 2.95 -12.25 -2.60
C ALA A 194 2.46 -11.61 -1.29
N LEU A 195 2.67 -10.29 -1.10
CA LEU A 195 2.26 -9.59 0.11
C LEU A 195 0.73 -9.44 0.19
N PRO A 196 0.03 -8.80 -0.76
CA PRO A 196 -1.42 -8.71 -0.71
C PRO A 196 -2.08 -10.10 -0.82
N ARG A 197 -1.54 -11.04 -1.59
CA ARG A 197 -2.05 -12.42 -1.64
C ARG A 197 -2.05 -13.07 -0.26
N LYS A 198 -0.94 -12.96 0.50
CA LYS A 198 -0.85 -13.51 1.86
C LYS A 198 -1.90 -12.89 2.79
N ILE A 199 -2.08 -11.56 2.73
CA ILE A 199 -3.08 -10.87 3.56
C ILE A 199 -4.49 -11.32 3.17
N ILE A 200 -4.83 -11.31 1.88
CA ILE A 200 -6.14 -11.72 1.36
C ILE A 200 -6.44 -13.17 1.77
N TYR A 201 -5.51 -14.07 1.53
CA TYR A 201 -5.66 -15.48 1.87
C TYR A 201 -5.92 -15.71 3.36
N LEU A 202 -5.18 -15.02 4.23
CA LEU A 202 -5.28 -15.20 5.68
C LEU A 202 -6.52 -14.54 6.29
N PHE A 203 -6.91 -13.35 5.81
CA PHE A 203 -7.87 -12.50 6.53
C PHE A 203 -9.19 -12.25 5.79
N THR A 204 -9.40 -12.88 4.66
CA THR A 204 -10.67 -12.82 3.92
C THR A 204 -11.14 -14.21 3.48
N LYS A 205 -12.43 -14.33 3.16
CA LYS A 205 -13.04 -15.53 2.57
C LYS A 205 -13.23 -15.36 1.06
N GLU A 206 -13.33 -16.48 0.32
CA GLU A 206 -13.71 -16.41 -1.12
C GLU A 206 -15.03 -15.65 -1.29
N GLY A 207 -15.12 -14.85 -2.35
CA GLY A 207 -16.28 -14.01 -2.65
C GLY A 207 -16.38 -12.70 -1.88
N GLN A 208 -15.52 -12.44 -0.89
CA GLN A 208 -15.47 -11.15 -0.19
C GLN A 208 -14.84 -10.06 -1.05
N THR A 209 -15.20 -8.80 -0.76
CA THR A 209 -14.76 -7.61 -1.51
C THR A 209 -13.62 -6.89 -0.79
N VAL A 210 -12.52 -6.70 -1.49
CA VAL A 210 -11.34 -5.95 -1.03
C VAL A 210 -11.28 -4.59 -1.72
N LEU A 211 -11.03 -3.54 -0.95
CA LEU A 211 -10.77 -2.19 -1.47
C LEU A 211 -9.28 -1.88 -1.43
N ASP A 212 -8.78 -1.28 -2.51
CA ASP A 212 -7.48 -0.60 -2.53
C ASP A 212 -7.64 0.83 -3.04
N PRO A 213 -7.66 1.85 -2.16
CA PRO A 213 -7.81 3.25 -2.56
C PRO A 213 -6.61 3.82 -3.34
N PHE A 214 -5.47 3.12 -3.35
CA PHE A 214 -4.24 3.53 -4.04
C PHE A 214 -3.74 2.38 -4.93
N MET A 215 -4.59 1.94 -5.86
CA MET A 215 -4.44 0.70 -6.64
C MET A 215 -3.13 0.62 -7.43
N GLY A 216 -2.54 1.75 -7.81
CA GLY A 216 -1.30 1.78 -8.57
C GLY A 216 -1.39 0.96 -9.86
N SER A 217 -0.46 0.03 -10.03
CA SER A 217 -0.43 -0.87 -11.19
C SER A 217 -1.34 -2.10 -11.08
N GLY A 218 -2.24 -2.18 -10.07
CA GLY A 218 -3.24 -3.24 -9.95
C GLY A 218 -2.80 -4.49 -9.22
N THR A 219 -1.75 -4.44 -8.40
CA THR A 219 -1.23 -5.63 -7.71
C THR A 219 -2.23 -6.23 -6.75
N THR A 220 -2.98 -5.41 -5.99
CA THR A 220 -4.04 -5.88 -5.09
C THR A 220 -5.18 -6.52 -5.88
N ALA A 221 -5.60 -5.95 -7.01
CA ALA A 221 -6.64 -6.53 -7.85
C ALA A 221 -6.24 -7.91 -8.39
N ILE A 222 -5.00 -8.06 -8.88
CA ILE A 222 -4.47 -9.35 -9.34
C ILE A 222 -4.45 -10.36 -8.18
N ALA A 223 -4.06 -9.93 -6.98
CA ALA A 223 -4.09 -10.78 -5.79
C ALA A 223 -5.51 -11.26 -5.48
N CYS A 224 -6.52 -10.37 -5.54
CA CYS A 224 -7.92 -10.72 -5.35
C CYS A 224 -8.39 -11.75 -6.38
N ILE A 225 -8.10 -11.55 -7.66
CA ILE A 225 -8.44 -12.48 -8.74
C ILE A 225 -7.87 -13.87 -8.45
N LYS A 226 -6.58 -13.96 -8.11
CA LYS A 226 -5.89 -15.23 -7.82
C LYS A 226 -6.46 -15.95 -6.60
N GLU A 227 -6.91 -15.19 -5.62
CA GLU A 227 -7.48 -15.73 -4.39
C GLU A 227 -9.02 -15.81 -4.42
N LYS A 228 -9.68 -15.58 -5.57
CA LYS A 228 -11.13 -15.61 -5.78
C LYS A 228 -11.90 -14.63 -4.88
N ARG A 229 -11.38 -13.43 -4.73
CA ARG A 229 -12.04 -12.30 -4.06
C ARG A 229 -12.43 -11.26 -5.08
N HIS A 230 -13.46 -10.49 -4.76
CA HIS A 230 -13.82 -9.30 -5.52
C HIS A 230 -12.94 -8.11 -5.10
N PHE A 231 -12.84 -7.12 -5.97
CA PHE A 231 -12.09 -5.91 -5.67
C PHE A 231 -12.79 -4.65 -6.17
N ILE A 232 -12.49 -3.54 -5.50
CA ILE A 232 -12.73 -2.17 -5.99
C ILE A 232 -11.41 -1.42 -5.80
N GLY A 233 -11.04 -0.57 -6.75
CA GLY A 233 -9.82 0.21 -6.62
C GLY A 233 -9.90 1.58 -7.25
N PHE A 234 -9.11 2.51 -6.70
CA PHE A 234 -8.96 3.86 -7.22
C PHE A 234 -7.50 4.12 -7.60
N GLU A 235 -7.30 4.80 -8.72
CA GLU A 235 -5.99 5.25 -9.17
C GLU A 235 -6.11 6.59 -9.85
N LEU A 236 -5.42 7.58 -9.30
CA LEU A 236 -5.47 8.96 -9.80
C LEU A 236 -4.67 9.13 -11.09
N SER A 237 -3.50 8.46 -11.18
CA SER A 237 -2.66 8.53 -12.37
C SER A 237 -3.26 7.73 -13.51
N LYS A 238 -3.60 8.41 -14.61
CA LYS A 238 -4.11 7.76 -15.82
C LYS A 238 -3.16 6.69 -16.38
N GLU A 239 -1.86 6.93 -16.29
CA GLU A 239 -0.84 5.99 -16.75
C GLU A 239 -0.88 4.69 -15.95
N TYR A 240 -0.88 4.78 -14.60
CA TYR A 240 -0.97 3.60 -13.73
C TYR A 240 -2.33 2.92 -13.84
N PHE A 241 -3.40 3.67 -13.96
CA PHE A 241 -4.74 3.14 -14.21
C PHE A 241 -4.78 2.28 -15.48
N ASP A 242 -4.28 2.81 -16.62
CA ASP A 242 -4.27 2.08 -17.88
C ASP A 242 -3.39 0.82 -17.81
N LYS A 243 -2.28 0.89 -17.08
CA LYS A 243 -1.41 -0.24 -16.82
C LYS A 243 -2.13 -1.30 -15.98
N ALA A 244 -2.80 -0.89 -14.90
CA ALA A 244 -3.56 -1.78 -14.05
C ALA A 244 -4.67 -2.49 -14.83
N GLN A 245 -5.43 -1.76 -15.64
CA GLN A 245 -6.49 -2.35 -16.48
C GLN A 245 -5.95 -3.43 -17.43
N ARG A 246 -4.81 -3.18 -18.09
CA ARG A 246 -4.19 -4.17 -18.99
C ARG A 246 -3.76 -5.42 -18.21
N ARG A 247 -3.16 -5.28 -17.02
CA ARG A 247 -2.75 -6.40 -16.17
C ARG A 247 -3.93 -7.21 -15.68
N ILE A 248 -4.98 -6.54 -15.19
CA ILE A 248 -6.21 -7.18 -14.71
C ILE A 248 -6.87 -7.99 -15.84
N LYS A 249 -7.02 -7.39 -17.03
CA LYS A 249 -7.60 -8.07 -18.19
C LYS A 249 -6.79 -9.29 -18.61
N ALA A 250 -5.48 -9.21 -18.58
CA ALA A 250 -4.60 -10.34 -18.90
C ALA A 250 -4.74 -11.47 -17.87
N GLU A 251 -4.82 -11.16 -16.58
CA GLU A 251 -5.00 -12.15 -15.52
C GLU A 251 -6.37 -12.84 -15.60
N GLN A 252 -7.45 -12.07 -15.84
CA GLN A 252 -8.79 -12.62 -16.03
C GLN A 252 -8.88 -13.55 -17.25
N ALA A 253 -8.23 -13.19 -18.36
CA ALA A 253 -8.20 -14.04 -19.55
C ALA A 253 -7.48 -15.38 -19.32
N GLN A 254 -6.47 -15.44 -18.45
CA GLN A 254 -5.80 -16.70 -18.10
C GLN A 254 -6.70 -17.65 -17.33
N LEU A 255 -7.58 -17.13 -16.47
CA LEU A 255 -8.50 -17.97 -15.69
C LEU A 255 -9.64 -18.58 -16.51
N THR A 256 -9.99 -17.98 -17.64
CA THR A 256 -11.06 -18.50 -18.53
C THR A 256 -10.57 -19.63 -19.46
N LEU A 257 -9.28 -19.94 -19.45
CA LEU A 257 -8.68 -21.00 -20.29
C LEU A 257 -8.57 -22.35 -19.56
N PHE A 258 -8.99 -22.42 -18.30
CA PHE A 258 -9.03 -23.61 -17.45
C PHE A 258 -10.41 -23.83 -16.83
#